data_85ab552ca9df3b25721ee294eb6457c8
#
_entry.id   85ab552ca9df3b25721ee294eb6457c8
#
_cell.length_a   1.000
_cell.length_b   1.000
_cell.length_c   1.000
_cell.angle_alpha   90.00
_cell.angle_beta   90.00
_cell.angle_gamma   90.00
#
_symmetry.space_group_name_H-M   'P 1'
#
loop_
_entity.id
_entity.type
_entity.pdbx_description
1 polymer ?
#
loop_
_entity_poly.entity_id
_entity_poly.type
_entity_poly.pdbx_seq_one_letter_code
_entity_poly.pdbx_strand_id
1 'polypeptide(L)'
;LDLGCGSGILSIAAILLGAEYCTAVDIDENSVKIAKENAEKNNIPKEKYTAYCGNVITDDALVKTIGNGYKIVVANIVADVLIGMSDLFSDFLTDDGILIMSGIIVERKDEVIEAVENQGFRVISVAEKDGWAAVSMKK
;
A
#
# COMPACT_ATOMS: atom_id res chain seq x y z
N LEU A 1 -2.47 -5.64 1.42
CA LEU A 1 -2.87 -4.69 0.37
C LEU A 1 -1.67 -3.85 -0.05
N ASP A 2 -1.45 -3.71 -1.36
CA ASP A 2 -0.37 -2.91 -1.97
C ASP A 2 -1.00 -1.80 -2.83
N LEU A 3 -0.92 -0.55 -2.35
CA LEU A 3 -1.48 0.63 -3.00
C LEU A 3 -0.40 1.35 -3.80
N GLY A 4 -0.63 1.55 -5.10
CA GLY A 4 0.39 2.03 -6.04
C GLY A 4 1.43 0.95 -6.31
N CYS A 5 0.98 -0.25 -6.65
CA CYS A 5 1.83 -1.46 -6.70
C CYS A 5 2.92 -1.42 -7.79
N GLY A 6 2.78 -0.58 -8.82
CA GLY A 6 3.71 -0.53 -9.94
C GLY A 6 3.97 -1.91 -10.55
N SER A 7 5.21 -2.38 -10.49
CA SER A 7 5.61 -3.71 -10.97
C SER A 7 5.17 -4.87 -10.08
N GLY A 8 4.53 -4.61 -8.94
CA GLY A 8 4.10 -5.60 -7.97
C GLY A 8 5.20 -6.12 -7.03
N ILE A 9 6.35 -5.44 -6.97
CA ILE A 9 7.50 -5.95 -6.22
C ILE A 9 7.21 -6.14 -4.72
N LEU A 10 6.50 -5.21 -4.07
CA LEU A 10 6.20 -5.31 -2.63
C LEU A 10 5.19 -6.41 -2.35
N SER A 11 4.13 -6.49 -3.14
CA SER A 11 3.10 -7.52 -3.02
C SER A 11 3.64 -8.94 -3.30
N ILE A 12 4.48 -9.10 -4.31
CA ILE A 12 5.13 -10.38 -4.63
C ILE A 12 6.10 -10.78 -3.51
N ALA A 13 6.92 -9.84 -3.05
CA ALA A 13 7.83 -10.09 -1.92
C ALA A 13 7.06 -10.50 -0.65
N ALA A 14 5.93 -9.85 -0.35
CA ALA A 14 5.09 -10.20 0.79
C ALA A 14 4.62 -11.66 0.73
N ILE A 15 4.15 -12.13 -0.43
CA ILE A 15 3.72 -13.53 -0.61
C ILE A 15 4.91 -14.49 -0.46
N LEU A 16 6.05 -14.19 -1.06
CA LEU A 16 7.25 -15.01 -0.93
C LEU A 16 7.78 -15.09 0.51
N LEU A 17 7.49 -14.06 1.32
CA LEU A 17 7.82 -14.02 2.75
C LEU A 17 6.72 -14.64 3.64
N GLY A 18 5.66 -15.17 3.06
CA GLY A 18 4.65 -15.94 3.79
C GLY A 18 3.29 -15.27 3.96
N ALA A 19 3.02 -14.16 3.28
CA ALA A 19 1.66 -13.61 3.23
C ALA A 19 0.72 -14.64 2.60
N GLU A 20 -0.48 -14.77 3.14
CA GLU A 20 -1.47 -15.73 2.69
C GLU A 20 -2.00 -15.36 1.30
N TYR A 21 -2.29 -14.08 1.11
CA TYR A 21 -2.69 -13.49 -0.18
C TYR A 21 -2.31 -12.01 -0.23
N CYS A 22 -2.33 -11.44 -1.42
CA CYS A 22 -2.13 -10.02 -1.63
C CYS A 22 -3.09 -9.46 -2.67
N THR A 23 -3.69 -8.32 -2.36
CA THR A 23 -4.39 -7.48 -3.31
C THR A 23 -3.50 -6.29 -3.67
N ALA A 24 -3.29 -6.06 -4.95
CA ALA A 24 -2.50 -4.97 -5.47
C ALA A 24 -3.40 -3.99 -6.25
N VAL A 25 -3.10 -2.71 -6.18
CA VAL A 25 -3.86 -1.66 -6.89
C VAL A 25 -2.93 -0.64 -7.50
N ASP A 26 -3.19 -0.25 -8.73
CA ASP A 26 -2.50 0.87 -9.37
C ASP A 26 -3.46 1.63 -10.29
N ILE A 27 -3.22 2.92 -10.49
CA ILE A 27 -4.00 3.75 -11.42
C ILE A 27 -3.62 3.49 -12.88
N ASP A 28 -2.43 2.96 -13.13
CA ASP A 28 -1.91 2.67 -14.46
C ASP A 28 -2.19 1.21 -14.85
N GLU A 29 -2.98 1.02 -15.90
CA GLU A 29 -3.32 -0.29 -16.43
C GLU A 29 -2.08 -1.10 -16.86
N ASN A 30 -1.05 -0.44 -17.36
CA ASN A 30 0.19 -1.10 -17.74
C ASN A 30 0.96 -1.63 -16.52
N SER A 31 0.98 -0.86 -15.44
CA SER A 31 1.54 -1.30 -14.15
C SER A 31 0.83 -2.55 -13.64
N VAL A 32 -0.49 -2.55 -13.65
CA VAL A 32 -1.30 -3.72 -13.23
C VAL A 32 -1.00 -4.95 -14.09
N LYS A 33 -0.87 -4.78 -15.40
CA LYS A 33 -0.51 -5.87 -16.31
C LYS A 33 0.88 -6.43 -15.97
N ILE A 34 1.87 -5.55 -15.81
CA ILE A 34 3.24 -5.94 -15.44
C ILE A 34 3.27 -6.65 -14.09
N ALA A 35 2.54 -6.16 -13.10
CA ALA A 35 2.45 -6.79 -11.79
C ALA A 35 1.92 -8.23 -11.87
N LYS A 36 0.86 -8.48 -12.66
CA LYS A 36 0.33 -9.82 -12.92
C LYS A 36 1.34 -10.73 -13.61
N GLU A 37 2.02 -10.22 -14.65
CA GLU A 37 3.07 -10.97 -15.35
C GLU A 37 4.24 -11.32 -14.43
N ASN A 38 4.64 -10.40 -13.56
CA ASN A 38 5.70 -10.63 -12.59
C ASN A 38 5.29 -11.64 -11.51
N ALA A 39 4.05 -11.62 -11.05
CA ALA A 39 3.52 -12.64 -10.14
C ALA A 39 3.58 -14.04 -10.78
N GLU A 40 3.17 -14.18 -12.03
CA GLU A 40 3.26 -15.44 -12.79
C GLU A 40 4.73 -15.90 -12.95
N LYS A 41 5.65 -15.00 -13.31
CA LYS A 41 7.10 -15.31 -13.42
C LYS A 41 7.73 -15.78 -12.12
N ASN A 42 7.19 -15.33 -10.99
CA ASN A 42 7.61 -15.77 -9.65
C ASN A 42 6.84 -16.98 -9.13
N ASN A 43 6.05 -17.64 -9.98
CA ASN A 43 5.25 -18.82 -9.64
C ASN A 43 4.26 -18.56 -8.48
N ILE A 44 3.74 -17.33 -8.36
CA ILE A 44 2.71 -17.00 -7.38
C ILE A 44 1.38 -17.60 -7.85
N PRO A 45 0.72 -18.44 -7.04
CA PRO A 45 -0.59 -18.98 -7.36
C PRO A 45 -1.62 -17.87 -7.58
N LYS A 46 -2.47 -18.01 -8.62
CA LYS A 46 -3.46 -16.98 -8.99
C LYS A 46 -4.45 -16.66 -7.87
N GLU A 47 -4.77 -17.64 -7.04
CA GLU A 47 -5.63 -17.47 -5.86
C GLU A 47 -5.00 -16.63 -4.74
N LYS A 48 -3.68 -16.45 -4.77
CA LYS A 48 -2.94 -15.67 -3.78
C LYS A 48 -2.67 -14.23 -4.21
N TYR A 49 -2.89 -13.89 -5.46
CA TYR A 49 -2.54 -12.59 -6.01
C TYR A 49 -3.63 -12.03 -6.92
N THR A 50 -4.18 -10.90 -6.54
CA THR A 50 -5.15 -10.16 -7.37
C THR A 50 -4.67 -8.74 -7.56
N ALA A 51 -4.74 -8.21 -8.78
CA ALA A 51 -4.39 -6.82 -9.07
C ALA A 51 -5.52 -6.12 -9.82
N TYR A 52 -5.89 -4.94 -9.34
CA TYR A 52 -6.93 -4.07 -9.88
C TYR A 52 -6.35 -2.77 -10.43
N CYS A 53 -6.95 -2.27 -11.52
CA CYS A 53 -6.66 -0.95 -12.04
C CYS A 53 -7.72 0.04 -11.56
N GLY A 54 -7.31 1.16 -10.98
CA GLY A 54 -8.20 2.25 -10.59
C GLY A 54 -7.64 3.12 -9.47
N ASN A 55 -8.38 4.16 -9.14
CA ASN A 55 -8.01 5.15 -8.14
C ASN A 55 -8.88 5.00 -6.89
N VAL A 56 -8.32 4.50 -5.79
CA VAL A 56 -9.05 4.30 -4.53
C VAL A 56 -9.57 5.60 -3.90
N ILE A 57 -9.03 6.77 -4.27
CA ILE A 57 -9.49 8.07 -3.76
C ILE A 57 -10.83 8.47 -4.40
N THR A 58 -11.09 8.03 -5.63
CA THR A 58 -12.25 8.52 -6.42
C THR A 58 -13.22 7.43 -6.85
N ASP A 59 -12.89 6.16 -6.59
CA ASP A 59 -13.68 5.00 -7.04
C ASP A 59 -14.16 4.15 -5.84
N ASP A 60 -15.32 4.51 -5.30
CA ASP A 60 -15.96 3.79 -4.20
C ASP A 60 -16.30 2.33 -4.56
N ALA A 61 -16.55 2.03 -5.83
CA ALA A 61 -16.85 0.67 -6.28
C ALA A 61 -15.60 -0.20 -6.23
N LEU A 62 -14.45 0.37 -6.59
CA LEU A 62 -13.14 -0.27 -6.44
C LEU A 62 -12.82 -0.52 -4.96
N VAL A 63 -12.99 0.46 -4.09
CA VAL A 63 -12.78 0.32 -2.64
C VAL A 63 -13.62 -0.82 -2.07
N LYS A 64 -14.91 -0.92 -2.43
CA LYS A 64 -15.78 -2.03 -2.03
C LYS A 64 -15.31 -3.38 -2.57
N THR A 65 -14.77 -3.41 -3.78
CA THR A 65 -14.25 -4.63 -4.41
C THR A 65 -12.97 -5.11 -3.73
N ILE A 66 -12.07 -4.20 -3.39
CA ILE A 66 -10.85 -4.47 -2.62
C ILE A 66 -11.20 -5.04 -1.25
N GLY A 67 -12.24 -4.50 -0.61
CA GLY A 67 -12.67 -4.90 0.72
C GLY A 67 -11.75 -4.38 1.82
N ASN A 68 -11.78 -5.06 2.97
CA ASN A 68 -11.07 -4.68 4.19
C ASN A 68 -10.48 -5.90 4.92
N GLY A 69 -9.97 -5.70 6.13
CA GLY A 69 -9.45 -6.78 6.96
C GLY A 69 -8.00 -7.16 6.65
N TYR A 70 -7.25 -6.27 6.01
CA TYR A 70 -5.83 -6.49 5.75
C TYR A 70 -5.02 -6.31 7.04
N LYS A 71 -4.10 -7.23 7.28
CA LYS A 71 -3.13 -7.14 8.37
C LYS A 71 -2.02 -6.13 8.07
N ILE A 72 -1.71 -5.95 6.79
CA ILE A 72 -0.68 -5.04 6.32
C ILE A 72 -1.20 -4.29 5.10
N VAL A 73 -1.08 -2.99 5.12
CA VAL A 73 -1.22 -2.10 3.95
C VAL A 73 0.14 -1.50 3.67
N VAL A 74 0.61 -1.62 2.44
CA VAL A 74 1.83 -0.96 1.97
C VAL A 74 1.49 0.06 0.89
N ALA A 75 2.20 1.18 0.88
CA ALA A 75 2.08 2.21 -0.14
C ALA A 75 3.45 2.87 -0.38
N ASN A 76 4.05 2.61 -1.53
CA ASN A 76 5.30 3.25 -1.94
C ASN A 76 5.02 4.28 -3.04
N ILE A 77 4.53 5.43 -2.63
CA ILE A 77 4.05 6.50 -3.52
C ILE A 77 4.37 7.88 -2.93
N VAL A 78 4.24 8.92 -3.76
CA VAL A 78 4.58 10.30 -3.38
C VAL A 78 3.69 10.84 -2.26
N ALA A 79 4.23 11.77 -1.47
CA ALA A 79 3.60 12.33 -0.27
C ALA A 79 2.18 12.89 -0.52
N ASP A 80 1.94 13.63 -1.61
CA ASP A 80 0.62 14.20 -1.89
C ASP A 80 -0.48 13.12 -2.02
N VAL A 81 -0.14 11.99 -2.62
CA VAL A 81 -1.09 10.87 -2.80
C VAL A 81 -1.32 10.16 -1.46
N LEU A 82 -0.26 9.95 -0.65
CA LEU A 82 -0.38 9.39 0.70
C LEU A 82 -1.27 10.25 1.61
N ILE A 83 -1.09 11.56 1.59
CA ILE A 83 -1.91 12.51 2.32
C ILE A 83 -3.37 12.45 1.84
N GLY A 84 -3.57 12.42 0.51
CA GLY A 84 -4.89 12.37 -0.10
C GLY A 84 -5.69 11.09 0.16
N MET A 85 -5.02 9.99 0.57
CA MET A 85 -5.69 8.73 0.93
C MET A 85 -5.60 8.40 2.42
N SER A 86 -5.16 9.33 3.25
CA SER A 86 -4.91 9.09 4.68
C SER A 86 -6.15 8.61 5.44
N ASP A 87 -7.34 9.08 5.09
CA ASP A 87 -8.62 8.69 5.67
C ASP A 87 -9.07 7.27 5.27
N LEU A 88 -8.57 6.73 4.15
CA LEU A 88 -8.93 5.40 3.67
C LEU A 88 -8.14 4.27 4.34
N PHE A 89 -6.94 4.53 4.84
CA PHE A 89 -6.09 3.48 5.40
C PHE A 89 -6.76 2.72 6.55
N SER A 90 -7.52 3.45 7.37
CA SER A 90 -8.26 2.89 8.50
C SER A 90 -9.30 1.88 8.06
N ASP A 91 -9.94 2.09 6.92
CA ASP A 91 -11.01 1.24 6.40
C ASP A 91 -10.47 -0.08 5.83
N PHE A 92 -9.27 -0.07 5.31
CA PHE A 92 -8.63 -1.28 4.76
C PHE A 92 -8.06 -2.20 5.85
N LEU A 93 -7.54 -1.64 6.95
CA LEU A 93 -6.80 -2.37 7.97
C LEU A 93 -7.70 -3.03 9.02
N THR A 94 -7.21 -4.14 9.56
CA THR A 94 -7.72 -4.66 10.86
C THR A 94 -7.31 -3.72 12.00
N ASP A 95 -7.95 -3.85 13.17
CA ASP A 95 -7.65 -3.02 14.36
C ASP A 95 -6.17 -3.14 14.82
N ASP A 96 -5.55 -4.28 14.59
CA ASP A 96 -4.15 -4.57 14.89
C ASP A 96 -3.23 -4.45 13.66
N GLY A 97 -3.76 -3.94 12.55
CA GLY A 97 -3.07 -3.84 11.28
C GLY A 97 -1.94 -2.81 11.26
N ILE A 98 -1.02 -3.00 10.34
CA ILE A 98 0.17 -2.15 10.15
C ILE A 98 0.10 -1.47 8.79
N LEU A 99 0.27 -0.16 8.79
CA LEU A 99 0.48 0.66 7.60
C LEU A 99 1.97 0.89 7.40
N ILE A 100 2.46 0.64 6.21
CA ILE A 100 3.86 0.91 5.82
C ILE A 100 3.85 1.83 4.61
N MET A 101 4.35 3.03 4.79
CA MET A 101 4.46 4.04 3.73
C MET A 101 5.92 4.29 3.37
N SER A 102 6.20 4.49 2.09
CA SER A 102 7.53 4.81 1.54
C SER A 102 7.39 5.68 0.28
N GLY A 103 8.51 6.01 -0.37
CA GLY A 103 8.49 6.93 -1.51
C GLY A 103 8.30 8.39 -1.09
N ILE A 104 8.58 8.69 0.19
CA ILE A 104 8.44 10.02 0.79
C ILE A 104 9.82 10.68 0.79
N ILE A 105 9.96 11.87 0.21
CA ILE A 105 11.18 12.66 0.42
C ILE A 105 11.23 13.12 1.86
N VAL A 106 12.44 13.13 2.46
CA VAL A 106 12.61 13.41 3.90
C VAL A 106 11.98 14.74 4.33
N GLU A 107 12.02 15.75 3.47
CA GLU A 107 11.46 17.07 3.73
C GLU A 107 9.93 17.08 3.90
N ARG A 108 9.24 16.07 3.36
CA ARG A 108 7.78 15.94 3.43
C ARG A 108 7.29 14.87 4.40
N LYS A 109 8.21 14.20 5.07
CA LYS A 109 7.90 13.09 5.98
C LYS A 109 6.92 13.50 7.07
N ASP A 110 7.16 14.64 7.72
CA ASP A 110 6.37 15.09 8.87
C ASP A 110 4.94 15.45 8.45
N GLU A 111 4.73 16.00 7.25
CA GLU A 111 3.40 16.27 6.68
C GLU A 111 2.60 14.96 6.51
N VAL A 112 3.24 13.90 5.99
CA VAL A 112 2.59 12.59 5.80
C VAL A 112 2.25 11.96 7.15
N ILE A 113 3.18 12.00 8.11
CA ILE A 113 2.95 11.48 9.47
C ILE A 113 1.76 12.20 10.11
N GLU A 114 1.74 13.53 10.11
CA GLU A 114 0.66 14.33 10.70
C GLU A 114 -0.71 14.00 10.05
N ALA A 115 -0.77 13.89 8.73
CA ALA A 115 -2.01 13.56 8.03
C ALA A 115 -2.59 12.21 8.48
N VAL A 116 -1.72 11.21 8.67
CA VAL A 116 -2.13 9.85 9.06
C VAL A 116 -2.39 9.76 10.58
N GLU A 117 -1.63 10.48 11.42
CA GLU A 117 -1.90 10.57 12.86
C GLU A 117 -3.26 11.20 13.15
N ASN A 118 -3.68 12.19 12.35
CA ASN A 118 -5.02 12.80 12.44
C ASN A 118 -6.16 11.79 12.17
N GLN A 119 -5.86 10.63 11.57
CA GLN A 119 -6.80 9.52 11.38
C GLN A 119 -6.71 8.45 12.49
N GLY A 120 -6.01 8.74 13.59
CA GLY A 120 -5.91 7.87 14.76
C GLY A 120 -4.77 6.85 14.71
N PHE A 121 -3.88 6.96 13.76
CA PHE A 121 -2.66 6.14 13.72
C PHE A 121 -1.56 6.71 14.62
N ARG A 122 -0.63 5.85 15.00
CA ARG A 122 0.60 6.23 15.74
C ARG A 122 1.83 5.63 15.07
N VAL A 123 2.91 6.37 15.06
CA VAL A 123 4.17 5.93 14.48
C VAL A 123 4.74 4.74 15.28
N ILE A 124 5.16 3.69 14.58
CA ILE A 124 5.94 2.56 15.12
C ILE A 124 7.41 2.80 14.88
N SER A 125 7.77 3.14 13.64
CA SER A 125 9.15 3.37 13.24
C SER A 125 9.26 4.32 12.05
N VAL A 126 10.38 4.98 11.96
CA VAL A 126 10.78 5.80 10.83
C VAL A 126 12.17 5.36 10.40
N ALA A 127 12.38 5.15 9.12
CA ALA A 127 13.67 4.87 8.51
C ALA A 127 13.95 5.90 7.42
N GLU A 128 15.17 6.43 7.41
CA GLU A 128 15.62 7.39 6.40
C GLU A 128 16.88 6.86 5.72
N LYS A 129 16.92 7.00 4.40
CA LYS A 129 18.08 6.62 3.60
C LYS A 129 18.12 7.42 2.30
N ASP A 130 19.26 8.01 2.00
CA ASP A 130 19.54 8.67 0.72
C ASP A 130 18.47 9.71 0.32
N GLY A 131 17.95 10.49 1.29
CA GLY A 131 16.93 11.51 1.07
C GLY A 131 15.49 10.98 1.01
N TRP A 132 15.28 9.68 1.23
CA TRP A 132 13.96 9.04 1.28
C TRP A 132 13.61 8.57 2.67
N ALA A 133 12.34 8.61 2.99
CA ALA A 133 11.79 8.13 4.25
C ALA A 133 10.79 6.98 4.02
N ALA A 134 10.80 6.05 4.98
CA ALA A 134 9.76 5.04 5.14
C ALA A 134 9.22 5.12 6.58
N VAL A 135 7.90 5.01 6.72
CA VAL A 135 7.20 5.15 8.00
C VAL A 135 6.29 3.95 8.19
N SER A 136 6.40 3.30 9.35
CA SER A 136 5.45 2.28 9.77
C SER A 136 4.56 2.83 10.88
N MET A 137 3.26 2.62 10.74
CA MET A 137 2.24 3.11 11.67
C MET A 137 1.24 2.01 12.01
N LYS A 138 0.55 2.17 13.13
CA LYS A 138 -0.59 1.33 13.52
C LYS A 138 -1.71 2.18 14.13
N LYS A 139 -2.90 1.67 14.06
CA LYS A 139 -4.07 2.20 14.76
C LYS A 139 -3.92 2.14 16.28
#